data_a391485de09b7508ec8e5e759586a6a5
#
_entry.id   a391485de09b7508ec8e5e759586a6a5
#
_cell.length_a   1.000
_cell.length_b   1.000
_cell.length_c   1.000
_cell.angle_alpha   90.00
_cell.angle_beta   90.00
_cell.angle_gamma   90.00
#
_symmetry.space_group_name_H-M   'P 1'
#
loop_
_entity.id
_entity.type
_entity.pdbx_description
1 polymer ?
#
loop_
_entity_poly.entity_id
_entity_poly.type
_entity_poly.pdbx_seq_one_letter_code
_entity_poly.pdbx_strand_id
1 'polypeptide(L)'
;MDLADQPMMTAIKPAPANIMILLDDSDSMTFEVLAADYNEGRFPNPAGDEQDGYSYIFENAGDNAFLDDIRYMGQAGRKLWKSQSHTHNVLYYNPEIAYDPWPSYGNQDFLPADRKFPKLHPFKKNAGAMDLDGESFSVTLELEALPDAVLPVKNAHYFQQTENGVIYLVVLDGDENKTNYFAITEVEGSGMTEKIRKVRSVTTPPGKIRVEEYGQARQNFANWFTYHRRREYVAKG
;
A
#
# COMPACT_ATOMS: atom_id res chain seq x y z
N MET A 1 35.69 67.58 17.60
CA MET A 1 34.51 67.09 16.85
C MET A 1 34.67 65.57 16.76
N ASP A 2 34.14 64.88 17.77
CA ASP A 2 34.25 63.41 17.84
C ASP A 2 33.19 62.80 16.90
N LEU A 3 33.66 62.21 15.84
CA LEU A 3 32.83 61.37 14.98
C LEU A 3 32.50 60.08 15.73
N ALA A 4 31.22 59.79 15.87
CA ALA A 4 30.77 58.60 16.55
C ALA A 4 31.33 57.34 15.87
N ASP A 5 32.14 56.59 16.65
CA ASP A 5 32.83 55.36 16.23
C ASP A 5 31.89 54.13 16.18
N GLN A 6 30.61 54.35 16.16
CA GLN A 6 29.66 53.22 16.02
C GLN A 6 28.87 53.32 14.72
N PRO A 7 29.03 52.34 13.82
CA PRO A 7 28.13 52.26 12.67
C PRO A 7 26.70 52.10 13.17
N MET A 8 25.79 52.95 12.65
CA MET A 8 24.37 52.76 12.89
C MET A 8 23.97 51.39 12.39
N MET A 9 23.96 50.43 13.30
CA MET A 9 23.31 49.16 13.02
C MET A 9 21.81 49.43 12.94
N THR A 10 21.31 49.64 11.74
CA THR A 10 19.89 49.46 11.48
C THR A 10 19.56 48.03 11.78
N ALA A 11 18.87 47.77 12.91
CA ALA A 11 18.30 46.48 13.17
C ALA A 11 17.32 46.15 12.03
N ILE A 12 17.83 45.43 11.03
CA ILE A 12 16.98 44.90 9.98
C ILE A 12 16.10 43.84 10.67
N LYS A 13 14.88 44.25 11.02
CA LYS A 13 13.88 43.31 11.46
C LYS A 13 13.54 42.46 10.24
N PRO A 14 13.93 41.16 10.21
CA PRO A 14 13.62 40.36 9.05
C PRO A 14 12.10 40.33 8.88
N ALA A 15 11.65 40.59 7.66
CA ALA A 15 10.24 40.42 7.33
C ALA A 15 9.84 38.93 7.64
N PRO A 16 8.67 38.72 8.26
CA PRO A 16 8.21 37.34 8.46
C PRO A 16 8.14 36.64 7.10
N ALA A 17 8.63 35.40 7.07
CA ALA A 17 8.56 34.59 5.85
C ALA A 17 7.10 34.38 5.45
N ASN A 18 6.75 34.77 4.24
CA ASN A 18 5.45 34.43 3.67
C ASN A 18 5.57 33.00 3.14
N ILE A 19 4.96 32.05 3.89
CA ILE A 19 4.90 30.66 3.47
C ILE A 19 3.51 30.44 2.87
N MET A 20 3.48 30.04 1.59
CA MET A 20 2.27 29.57 0.94
C MET A 20 2.33 28.05 0.87
N ILE A 21 1.31 27.37 1.40
CA ILE A 21 1.15 25.93 1.29
C ILE A 21 0.03 25.69 0.28
N LEU A 22 0.35 25.02 -0.82
CA LEU A 22 -0.63 24.51 -1.78
C LEU A 22 -0.88 23.05 -1.46
N LEU A 23 -2.13 22.73 -1.13
CA LEU A 23 -2.58 21.35 -0.93
C LEU A 23 -3.41 20.95 -2.15
N ASP A 24 -3.06 19.84 -2.76
CA ASP A 24 -3.88 19.19 -3.78
C ASP A 24 -5.01 18.42 -3.05
N ASP A 25 -6.26 18.74 -3.37
CA ASP A 25 -7.47 18.09 -2.87
C ASP A 25 -8.27 17.41 -3.99
N SER A 26 -7.63 17.18 -5.14
CA SER A 26 -8.24 16.46 -6.25
C SER A 26 -8.63 15.03 -5.87
N ASP A 27 -9.64 14.48 -6.52
CA ASP A 27 -10.15 13.11 -6.27
C ASP A 27 -9.05 12.04 -6.38
N SER A 28 -8.06 12.28 -7.24
CA SER A 28 -6.92 11.38 -7.42
C SER A 28 -6.05 11.22 -6.15
N MET A 29 -6.14 12.15 -5.20
CA MET A 29 -5.47 12.03 -3.91
C MET A 29 -6.02 10.90 -3.04
N THR A 30 -7.23 10.42 -3.31
CA THR A 30 -7.82 9.28 -2.59
C THR A 30 -7.36 7.92 -3.12
N PHE A 31 -6.67 7.87 -4.27
CA PHE A 31 -6.28 6.62 -4.92
C PHE A 31 -5.29 5.80 -4.06
N GLU A 32 -5.43 4.48 -4.15
CA GLU A 32 -4.57 3.48 -3.51
C GLU A 32 -3.48 2.95 -4.47
N VAL A 33 -3.44 3.48 -5.69
CA VAL A 33 -2.46 3.10 -6.70
C VAL A 33 -1.72 4.32 -7.20
N LEU A 34 -0.44 4.11 -7.50
CA LEU A 34 0.41 5.06 -8.20
C LEU A 34 1.37 4.27 -9.08
N ALA A 35 0.90 3.93 -10.28
CA ALA A 35 1.69 3.27 -11.30
C ALA A 35 2.40 4.31 -12.16
N ALA A 36 3.70 4.13 -12.39
CA ALA A 36 4.42 4.93 -13.37
C ALA A 36 3.85 4.67 -14.78
N ASP A 37 3.85 5.70 -15.60
CA ASP A 37 3.54 5.64 -17.04
C ASP A 37 2.12 5.17 -17.41
N TYR A 38 1.16 5.26 -16.51
CA TYR A 38 -0.24 4.99 -16.82
C TYR A 38 -1.14 6.16 -16.39
N ASN A 39 -2.30 6.28 -17.05
CA ASN A 39 -3.25 7.38 -16.92
C ASN A 39 -3.49 7.80 -15.45
N GLU A 40 -3.13 9.02 -15.08
CA GLU A 40 -3.22 9.60 -13.72
C GLU A 40 -2.59 8.74 -12.62
N GLY A 41 -1.69 7.81 -12.99
CA GLY A 41 -1.10 6.83 -12.07
C GLY A 41 -2.06 5.72 -11.65
N ARG A 42 -3.16 5.52 -12.36
CA ARG A 42 -4.06 4.36 -12.20
C ARG A 42 -3.33 3.07 -12.57
N PHE A 43 -3.89 1.94 -12.19
CA PHE A 43 -3.37 0.63 -12.59
C PHE A 43 -4.17 0.06 -13.76
N PRO A 44 -3.54 -0.50 -14.82
CA PRO A 44 -4.25 -0.96 -16.00
C PRO A 44 -5.33 -1.99 -15.69
N ASN A 45 -6.50 -1.84 -16.31
CA ASN A 45 -7.56 -2.86 -16.30
C ASN A 45 -7.48 -3.69 -17.58
N PRO A 46 -7.08 -4.97 -17.55
CA PRO A 46 -6.94 -5.78 -18.77
C PRO A 46 -8.26 -6.11 -19.45
N ALA A 47 -9.39 -5.83 -18.81
CA ALA A 47 -10.74 -6.08 -19.36
C ALA A 47 -11.45 -4.79 -19.81
N GLY A 48 -10.83 -3.62 -19.64
CA GLY A 48 -11.41 -2.31 -19.92
C GLY A 48 -10.65 -1.54 -20.99
N ASP A 49 -11.21 -0.40 -21.40
CA ASP A 49 -10.52 0.57 -22.25
C ASP A 49 -9.33 1.20 -21.53
N GLU A 50 -8.41 1.84 -22.26
CA GLU A 50 -7.22 2.51 -21.68
C GLU A 50 -7.57 3.56 -20.60
N GLN A 51 -8.78 4.12 -20.65
CA GLN A 51 -9.28 5.06 -19.65
C GLN A 51 -9.82 4.37 -18.39
N ASP A 52 -10.00 3.04 -18.42
CA ASP A 52 -10.66 2.23 -17.38
C ASP A 52 -9.69 1.61 -16.37
N GLY A 53 -8.65 2.34 -15.96
CA GLY A 53 -7.71 1.88 -14.97
C GLY A 53 -8.30 1.78 -13.55
N TYR A 54 -7.75 0.87 -12.74
CA TYR A 54 -8.09 0.75 -11.33
C TYR A 54 -7.48 1.89 -10.52
N SER A 55 -8.30 2.50 -9.66
CA SER A 55 -7.87 3.53 -8.71
C SER A 55 -7.69 2.96 -7.30
N TYR A 56 -8.41 1.88 -6.97
CA TYR A 56 -8.44 1.27 -5.64
C TYR A 56 -8.16 -0.23 -5.70
N ILE A 57 -7.39 -0.71 -4.72
CA ILE A 57 -7.13 -2.13 -4.54
C ILE A 57 -8.22 -2.75 -3.65
N PHE A 58 -8.61 -2.03 -2.59
CA PHE A 58 -9.56 -2.51 -1.60
C PHE A 58 -10.95 -1.90 -1.82
N GLU A 59 -11.98 -2.68 -1.54
CA GLU A 59 -13.35 -2.19 -1.51
C GLU A 59 -13.55 -1.36 -0.24
N ASN A 60 -13.86 -0.07 -0.41
CA ASN A 60 -14.02 0.89 0.68
C ASN A 60 -15.44 1.45 0.70
N ALA A 61 -16.39 0.68 1.18
CA ALA A 61 -17.81 1.00 1.09
C ALA A 61 -18.25 2.30 1.80
N GLY A 62 -17.43 2.89 2.66
CA GLY A 62 -17.82 4.05 3.46
C GLY A 62 -17.17 5.37 3.12
N ASP A 63 -16.17 5.38 2.24
CA ASP A 63 -15.30 6.55 2.07
C ASP A 63 -15.35 7.18 0.67
N ASN A 64 -16.00 6.54 -0.26
CA ASN A 64 -15.99 6.90 -1.67
C ASN A 64 -17.33 7.46 -2.18
N ALA A 65 -18.11 8.09 -1.30
CA ALA A 65 -19.44 8.59 -1.61
C ALA A 65 -19.47 9.74 -2.65
N PHE A 66 -18.31 10.19 -3.12
CA PHE A 66 -18.21 11.33 -4.03
C PHE A 66 -17.77 10.97 -5.47
N LEU A 67 -17.49 9.69 -5.73
CA LEU A 67 -16.97 9.29 -7.04
C LEU A 67 -17.98 8.43 -7.77
N ASP A 68 -18.57 8.97 -8.84
CA ASP A 68 -19.42 8.23 -9.76
C ASP A 68 -18.66 7.12 -10.51
N ASP A 69 -17.33 7.09 -10.41
CA ASP A 69 -16.42 6.26 -11.21
C ASP A 69 -15.43 5.49 -10.33
N ILE A 70 -15.94 4.84 -9.29
CA ILE A 70 -15.13 4.06 -8.35
C ILE A 70 -14.74 2.72 -8.99
N ARG A 71 -13.44 2.56 -9.25
CA ARG A 71 -12.92 1.35 -9.88
C ARG A 71 -12.06 0.56 -8.91
N TYR A 72 -12.69 -0.43 -8.30
CA TYR A 72 -12.00 -1.37 -7.43
C TYR A 72 -11.39 -2.53 -8.20
N MET A 73 -10.28 -3.01 -7.68
CA MET A 73 -9.79 -4.33 -8.04
C MET A 73 -10.65 -5.38 -7.35
N GLY A 74 -11.59 -6.01 -8.08
CA GLY A 74 -12.21 -7.24 -7.63
C GLY A 74 -11.18 -8.39 -7.54
N GLN A 75 -11.59 -9.59 -7.14
CA GLN A 75 -10.70 -10.74 -7.00
C GLN A 75 -9.82 -10.97 -8.24
N ALA A 76 -10.38 -10.79 -9.44
CA ALA A 76 -9.64 -10.95 -10.70
C ALA A 76 -8.55 -9.87 -10.87
N GLY A 77 -8.84 -8.62 -10.51
CA GLY A 77 -7.89 -7.52 -10.55
C GLY A 77 -6.78 -7.66 -9.52
N ARG A 78 -7.07 -8.18 -8.34
CA ARG A 78 -6.07 -8.42 -7.29
C ARG A 78 -5.06 -9.53 -7.64
N LYS A 79 -5.30 -10.31 -8.70
CA LYS A 79 -4.31 -11.22 -9.27
C LYS A 79 -3.24 -10.51 -10.09
N LEU A 80 -3.40 -9.23 -10.39
CA LEU A 80 -2.38 -8.38 -11.02
C LEU A 80 -1.27 -8.08 -10.00
N TRP A 81 -0.31 -8.95 -9.90
CA TRP A 81 0.70 -8.94 -8.83
C TRP A 81 1.46 -7.61 -8.70
N LYS A 82 1.67 -6.92 -9.81
CA LYS A 82 2.37 -5.62 -9.84
C LYS A 82 1.62 -4.52 -9.09
N SER A 83 0.27 -4.59 -9.04
CA SER A 83 -0.54 -3.62 -8.30
C SER A 83 -0.30 -3.69 -6.79
N GLN A 84 0.14 -4.85 -6.31
CA GLN A 84 0.38 -5.13 -4.89
C GLN A 84 1.86 -5.42 -4.61
N SER A 85 2.73 -4.80 -5.41
CA SER A 85 4.18 -4.78 -5.24
C SER A 85 4.66 -3.33 -5.20
N HIS A 86 5.35 -2.93 -4.14
CA HIS A 86 5.84 -1.55 -3.96
C HIS A 86 6.81 -1.10 -5.07
N THR A 87 7.46 -2.02 -5.76
CA THR A 87 8.35 -1.71 -6.89
C THR A 87 7.62 -1.23 -8.13
N HIS A 88 6.31 -1.50 -8.24
CA HIS A 88 5.47 -1.13 -9.38
C HIS A 88 4.32 -0.20 -8.98
N ASN A 89 3.81 -0.34 -7.76
CA ASN A 89 2.86 0.56 -7.14
C ASN A 89 3.49 1.12 -5.86
N VAL A 90 4.07 2.31 -5.94
CA VAL A 90 4.86 2.90 -4.85
C VAL A 90 4.04 3.21 -3.59
N LEU A 91 2.71 3.23 -3.69
CA LEU A 91 1.82 3.36 -2.53
C LEU A 91 1.58 2.05 -1.80
N TYR A 92 1.84 0.91 -2.46
CA TYR A 92 1.63 -0.38 -1.82
C TYR A 92 2.68 -0.66 -0.76
N TYR A 93 2.33 -1.54 0.18
CA TYR A 93 3.17 -1.93 1.31
C TYR A 93 4.60 -2.31 0.90
N ASN A 94 5.56 -1.63 1.47
CA ASN A 94 6.99 -1.96 1.35
C ASN A 94 7.47 -2.57 2.68
N PRO A 95 7.85 -3.85 2.73
CA PRO A 95 8.29 -4.50 3.97
C PRO A 95 9.62 -3.93 4.53
N GLU A 96 10.35 -3.13 3.75
CA GLU A 96 11.60 -2.50 4.20
C GLU A 96 11.38 -1.20 4.96
N ILE A 97 10.16 -0.66 4.96
CA ILE A 97 9.77 0.58 5.62
C ILE A 97 9.04 0.26 6.93
N ALA A 98 9.41 0.93 8.01
CA ALA A 98 8.60 0.95 9.22
C ALA A 98 7.49 2.00 9.07
N TYR A 99 6.25 1.56 9.14
CA TYR A 99 5.08 2.43 9.07
C TYR A 99 4.55 2.71 10.47
N ASP A 100 4.80 3.93 10.96
CA ASP A 100 4.25 4.39 12.22
C ASP A 100 2.87 5.03 12.04
N PRO A 101 2.04 5.05 13.08
CA PRO A 101 0.86 5.92 13.10
C PRO A 101 1.25 7.36 12.84
N TRP A 102 0.33 8.17 12.32
CA TRP A 102 0.59 9.60 12.15
C TRP A 102 0.95 10.27 13.48
N PRO A 103 1.76 11.34 13.45
CA PRO A 103 2.05 12.12 14.66
C PRO A 103 0.76 12.65 15.28
N SER A 104 0.69 12.64 16.61
CA SER A 104 -0.42 13.24 17.34
C SER A 104 -0.55 14.73 17.02
N TYR A 105 -1.77 15.21 16.82
CA TYR A 105 -2.05 16.60 16.56
C TYR A 105 -3.19 17.11 17.44
N GLY A 106 -2.94 18.16 18.22
CA GLY A 106 -3.90 18.70 19.17
C GLY A 106 -4.33 17.67 20.21
N ASN A 107 -5.63 17.37 20.28
CA ASN A 107 -6.19 16.35 21.17
C ASN A 107 -6.42 15.00 20.45
N GLN A 108 -5.85 14.82 19.27
CA GLN A 108 -6.01 13.60 18.47
C GLN A 108 -4.74 12.77 18.57
N ASP A 109 -4.85 11.61 19.22
CA ASP A 109 -3.79 10.60 19.24
C ASP A 109 -4.07 9.52 18.21
N PHE A 110 -3.04 9.19 17.41
CA PHE A 110 -3.06 8.10 16.46
C PHE A 110 -2.32 6.90 17.06
N LEU A 111 -3.08 5.87 17.40
CA LEU A 111 -2.56 4.65 18.01
C LEU A 111 -2.20 3.63 16.93
N PRO A 112 -1.32 2.65 17.23
CA PRO A 112 -1.08 1.53 16.34
C PRO A 112 -2.40 0.91 15.86
N ALA A 113 -2.48 0.64 14.56
CA ALA A 113 -3.69 0.08 13.94
C ALA A 113 -3.99 -1.32 14.49
N ASP A 114 -5.26 -1.68 14.51
CA ASP A 114 -5.66 -3.05 14.84
C ASP A 114 -5.09 -4.02 13.80
N ARG A 115 -4.46 -5.10 14.26
CA ARG A 115 -3.74 -6.06 13.39
C ARG A 115 -4.66 -6.93 12.56
N LYS A 116 -5.91 -7.07 12.95
CA LYS A 116 -6.91 -7.88 12.24
C LYS A 116 -7.91 -6.99 11.50
N PHE A 117 -8.38 -5.93 12.15
CA PHE A 117 -9.40 -5.02 11.63
C PHE A 117 -8.90 -3.57 11.58
N PRO A 118 -7.84 -3.24 10.80
CA PRO A 118 -7.39 -1.86 10.66
C PRO A 118 -8.49 -1.01 10.04
N LYS A 119 -8.56 0.24 10.50
CA LYS A 119 -9.59 1.19 10.03
C LYS A 119 -9.39 1.55 8.57
N LEU A 120 -10.49 1.67 7.84
CA LEU A 120 -10.50 2.17 6.46
C LEU A 120 -10.13 3.65 6.35
N HIS A 121 -10.31 4.41 7.44
CA HIS A 121 -9.96 5.83 7.49
C HIS A 121 -9.47 6.21 8.89
N PRO A 122 -8.30 6.90 9.02
CA PRO A 122 -7.74 7.20 10.33
C PRO A 122 -8.62 8.11 11.20
N PHE A 123 -9.36 9.06 10.60
CA PHE A 123 -10.19 10.03 11.31
C PHE A 123 -11.68 9.66 11.40
N LYS A 124 -12.23 9.05 10.36
CA LYS A 124 -13.67 8.78 10.28
C LYS A 124 -14.03 7.58 11.14
N LYS A 125 -14.76 7.82 12.24
CA LYS A 125 -15.16 6.78 13.20
C LYS A 125 -16.03 5.69 12.56
N ASN A 126 -16.84 6.04 11.57
CA ASN A 126 -17.81 5.16 10.92
C ASN A 126 -17.36 4.62 9.57
N ALA A 127 -16.09 4.78 9.19
CA ALA A 127 -15.57 4.31 7.90
C ALA A 127 -15.50 2.78 7.80
N GLY A 128 -15.67 2.05 8.91
CA GLY A 128 -15.50 0.60 8.95
C GLY A 128 -14.04 0.19 9.08
N ALA A 129 -13.80 -1.10 8.94
CA ALA A 129 -12.48 -1.71 9.03
C ALA A 129 -12.36 -2.83 8.00
N MET A 130 -11.11 -3.15 7.61
CA MET A 130 -10.80 -4.26 6.71
C MET A 130 -10.48 -5.51 7.53
N ASP A 131 -11.09 -6.64 7.20
CA ASP A 131 -10.63 -7.92 7.72
C ASP A 131 -9.37 -8.35 6.96
N LEU A 132 -8.22 -8.22 7.60
CA LEU A 132 -6.94 -8.59 7.00
C LEU A 132 -6.76 -10.12 6.85
N ASP A 133 -7.55 -10.93 7.56
CA ASP A 133 -7.60 -12.39 7.41
C ASP A 133 -8.67 -12.84 6.42
N GLY A 134 -9.51 -11.92 5.94
CA GLY A 134 -10.46 -12.17 4.86
C GLY A 134 -9.77 -12.54 3.56
N GLU A 135 -10.47 -13.27 2.68
CA GLU A 135 -9.97 -13.66 1.37
C GLU A 135 -9.88 -12.47 0.42
N SER A 136 -8.71 -12.29 -0.19
CA SER A 136 -8.46 -11.30 -1.25
C SER A 136 -8.79 -11.87 -2.63
N PHE A 137 -8.21 -13.04 -2.91
CA PHE A 137 -8.42 -13.82 -4.14
C PHE A 137 -7.96 -15.26 -3.90
N SER A 138 -8.22 -16.15 -4.87
CA SER A 138 -7.72 -17.53 -4.83
C SER A 138 -6.74 -17.77 -5.98
N VAL A 139 -5.75 -18.62 -5.75
CA VAL A 139 -4.72 -19.01 -6.74
C VAL A 139 -4.51 -20.53 -6.68
N THR A 140 -4.01 -21.13 -7.76
CA THR A 140 -3.66 -22.55 -7.76
C THR A 140 -2.37 -22.78 -6.98
N LEU A 141 -2.41 -23.65 -5.98
CA LEU A 141 -1.26 -24.13 -5.24
C LEU A 141 -0.74 -25.43 -5.90
N GLU A 142 0.46 -25.36 -6.44
CA GLU A 142 1.18 -26.50 -6.99
C GLU A 142 1.67 -27.39 -5.86
N LEU A 143 1.28 -28.67 -5.88
CA LEU A 143 1.67 -29.68 -4.90
C LEU A 143 2.53 -30.76 -5.57
N GLU A 144 3.64 -31.12 -4.90
CA GLU A 144 4.46 -32.25 -5.36
C GLU A 144 3.70 -33.57 -5.23
N ALA A 145 3.66 -34.34 -6.31
CA ALA A 145 3.04 -35.68 -6.39
C ALA A 145 1.53 -35.74 -6.04
N LEU A 146 0.85 -34.61 -5.93
CA LEU A 146 -0.59 -34.52 -5.66
C LEU A 146 -1.27 -33.61 -6.70
N PRO A 147 -2.59 -33.75 -6.90
CA PRO A 147 -3.33 -32.77 -7.69
C PRO A 147 -3.21 -31.37 -7.08
N ASP A 148 -3.12 -30.35 -7.94
CA ASP A 148 -3.10 -28.96 -7.54
C ASP A 148 -4.31 -28.63 -6.65
N ALA A 149 -4.11 -27.73 -5.68
CA ALA A 149 -5.14 -27.27 -4.76
C ALA A 149 -5.45 -25.78 -4.98
N VAL A 150 -6.58 -25.34 -4.45
CA VAL A 150 -6.92 -23.90 -4.41
C VAL A 150 -6.40 -23.31 -3.11
N LEU A 151 -5.60 -22.24 -3.23
CA LEU A 151 -5.10 -21.47 -2.10
C LEU A 151 -5.88 -20.16 -1.99
N PRO A 152 -6.68 -19.93 -0.94
CA PRO A 152 -7.23 -18.62 -0.63
C PRO A 152 -6.12 -17.71 -0.09
N VAL A 153 -5.90 -16.55 -0.74
CA VAL A 153 -4.92 -15.56 -0.32
C VAL A 153 -5.59 -14.53 0.56
N LYS A 154 -5.03 -14.28 1.73
CA LYS A 154 -5.53 -13.31 2.71
C LYS A 154 -5.35 -11.86 2.22
N ASN A 155 -6.13 -10.91 2.75
CA ASN A 155 -5.99 -9.50 2.44
C ASN A 155 -4.62 -8.93 2.86
N ALA A 156 -4.04 -9.43 3.95
CA ALA A 156 -2.69 -9.06 4.36
C ALA A 156 -1.64 -9.85 3.58
N HIS A 157 -1.32 -9.38 2.39
CA HIS A 157 -0.28 -9.96 1.54
C HIS A 157 0.41 -8.88 0.71
N TYR A 158 1.56 -9.23 0.14
CA TYR A 158 2.28 -8.40 -0.81
C TYR A 158 3.12 -9.25 -1.75
N PHE A 159 3.54 -8.64 -2.86
CA PHE A 159 4.45 -9.29 -3.80
C PHE A 159 5.82 -8.65 -3.75
N GLN A 160 6.83 -9.49 -3.81
CA GLN A 160 8.23 -9.08 -3.84
C GLN A 160 8.96 -9.82 -4.95
N GLN A 161 9.70 -9.07 -5.76
CA GLN A 161 10.54 -9.62 -6.80
C GLN A 161 12.00 -9.58 -6.34
N THR A 162 12.70 -10.71 -6.49
CA THR A 162 14.12 -10.78 -6.20
C THR A 162 14.96 -10.23 -7.36
N GLU A 163 16.23 -9.95 -7.10
CA GLU A 163 17.19 -9.51 -8.14
C GLU A 163 17.29 -10.50 -9.33
N ASN A 164 17.04 -11.78 -9.08
CA ASN A 164 17.04 -12.83 -10.10
C ASN A 164 15.70 -12.95 -10.87
N GLY A 165 14.77 -12.02 -10.62
CA GLY A 165 13.48 -11.98 -11.31
C GLY A 165 12.41 -12.94 -10.76
N VAL A 166 12.69 -13.71 -9.72
CA VAL A 166 11.70 -14.59 -9.11
C VAL A 166 10.73 -13.76 -8.27
N ILE A 167 9.44 -13.99 -8.47
CA ILE A 167 8.38 -13.26 -7.77
C ILE A 167 7.86 -14.15 -6.64
N TYR A 168 7.73 -13.56 -5.46
CA TYR A 168 7.17 -14.20 -4.27
C TYR A 168 5.89 -13.51 -3.86
N LEU A 169 4.87 -14.31 -3.55
CA LEU A 169 3.70 -13.92 -2.79
C LEU A 169 4.03 -14.16 -1.31
N VAL A 170 3.93 -13.12 -0.50
CA VAL A 170 4.11 -13.17 0.95
C VAL A 170 2.75 -12.92 1.60
N VAL A 171 2.29 -13.85 2.41
CA VAL A 171 1.00 -13.79 3.11
C VAL A 171 1.24 -13.71 4.62
N LEU A 172 0.72 -12.67 5.25
CA LEU A 172 0.74 -12.49 6.70
C LEU A 172 -0.52 -13.14 7.29
N ASP A 173 -0.47 -14.43 7.60
CA ASP A 173 -1.60 -15.24 8.01
C ASP A 173 -1.90 -15.09 9.50
N GLY A 174 -3.02 -14.42 9.83
CA GLY A 174 -3.44 -14.20 11.21
C GLY A 174 -4.04 -15.41 11.88
N ASP A 175 -4.61 -16.34 11.12
CA ASP A 175 -5.19 -17.58 11.68
C ASP A 175 -4.09 -18.53 12.16
N GLU A 176 -2.96 -18.57 11.45
CA GLU A 176 -1.81 -19.40 11.79
C GLU A 176 -0.70 -18.65 12.56
N ASN A 177 -0.83 -17.31 12.72
CA ASN A 177 0.16 -16.43 13.33
C ASN A 177 1.55 -16.59 12.72
N LYS A 178 1.62 -16.69 11.39
CA LYS A 178 2.88 -16.87 10.66
C LYS A 178 2.90 -16.14 9.34
N THR A 179 4.11 -15.96 8.80
CA THR A 179 4.32 -15.48 7.43
C THR A 179 4.52 -16.67 6.52
N ASN A 180 3.67 -16.80 5.51
CA ASN A 180 3.74 -17.82 4.49
C ASN A 180 4.36 -17.25 3.21
N TYR A 181 5.25 -18.01 2.58
CA TYR A 181 5.95 -17.64 1.37
C TYR A 181 5.60 -18.60 0.24
N PHE A 182 5.30 -18.03 -0.94
CA PHE A 182 4.99 -18.81 -2.13
C PHE A 182 5.77 -18.24 -3.31
N ALA A 183 6.53 -19.08 -4.01
CA ALA A 183 7.13 -18.71 -5.30
C ALA A 183 6.05 -18.76 -6.38
N ILE A 184 5.98 -17.74 -7.22
CA ILE A 184 5.09 -17.74 -8.38
C ILE A 184 5.71 -18.61 -9.45
N THR A 185 4.98 -19.65 -9.90
CA THR A 185 5.44 -20.61 -10.90
C THR A 185 4.78 -20.41 -12.26
N GLU A 186 3.63 -19.71 -12.31
CA GLU A 186 2.92 -19.42 -13.55
C GLU A 186 2.24 -18.05 -13.49
N VAL A 187 2.43 -17.26 -14.54
CA VAL A 187 1.74 -16.00 -14.79
C VAL A 187 1.05 -16.02 -16.14
N GLU A 188 -0.02 -15.25 -16.30
CA GLU A 188 -0.73 -15.01 -17.56
C GLU A 188 -0.70 -13.54 -17.91
N GLY A 189 -0.57 -13.22 -19.20
CA GLY A 189 -0.48 -11.84 -19.68
C GLY A 189 0.96 -11.34 -19.76
N SER A 190 1.12 -10.03 -19.88
CA SER A 190 2.43 -9.40 -20.00
C SER A 190 2.42 -7.97 -19.45
N GLY A 191 3.60 -7.41 -19.21
CA GLY A 191 3.74 -6.02 -18.73
C GLY A 191 3.03 -5.79 -17.40
N MET A 192 2.32 -4.68 -17.27
CA MET A 192 1.60 -4.33 -16.03
C MET A 192 0.36 -5.20 -15.79
N THR A 193 -0.12 -5.93 -16.80
CA THR A 193 -1.34 -6.75 -16.71
C THR A 193 -1.08 -8.23 -16.40
N GLU A 194 0.14 -8.59 -16.02
CA GLU A 194 0.48 -9.95 -15.60
C GLU A 194 -0.33 -10.39 -14.37
N LYS A 195 -1.06 -11.50 -14.53
CA LYS A 195 -1.86 -12.16 -13.48
C LYS A 195 -1.18 -13.41 -12.98
N ILE A 196 -1.19 -13.62 -11.67
CA ILE A 196 -0.77 -14.90 -11.09
C ILE A 196 -1.79 -15.99 -11.39
N ARG A 197 -1.28 -17.15 -11.79
CA ARG A 197 -2.06 -18.37 -12.03
C ARG A 197 -1.73 -19.47 -11.04
N LYS A 198 -0.43 -19.68 -10.79
CA LYS A 198 0.01 -20.78 -9.93
C LYS A 198 1.17 -20.36 -9.03
N VAL A 199 1.17 -20.91 -7.82
CA VAL A 199 2.20 -20.68 -6.81
C VAL A 199 2.62 -22.02 -6.17
N ARG A 200 3.85 -22.05 -5.65
CA ARG A 200 4.38 -23.18 -4.89
C ARG A 200 4.87 -22.70 -3.53
N SER A 201 4.47 -23.40 -2.46
CA SER A 201 4.95 -23.09 -1.11
C SER A 201 6.47 -23.22 -1.00
N VAL A 202 7.09 -22.32 -0.27
CA VAL A 202 8.53 -22.35 0.05
C VAL A 202 8.72 -22.18 1.54
N THR A 203 9.58 -23.01 2.13
CA THR A 203 9.81 -23.01 3.59
C THR A 203 10.75 -21.90 4.03
N THR A 204 11.62 -21.45 3.15
CA THR A 204 12.60 -20.39 3.43
C THR A 204 12.60 -19.41 2.27
N PRO A 205 12.32 -18.12 2.51
CA PRO A 205 12.43 -17.14 1.45
C PRO A 205 13.89 -17.09 0.98
N PRO A 206 14.16 -17.11 -0.33
CA PRO A 206 15.52 -16.99 -0.81
C PRO A 206 16.06 -15.60 -0.50
N GLY A 207 17.33 -15.54 -0.15
CA GLY A 207 18.07 -14.43 0.43
C GLY A 207 17.70 -13.03 -0.06
N LYS A 208 17.74 -12.08 0.86
CA LYS A 208 17.39 -10.65 0.77
C LYS A 208 15.90 -10.29 0.90
N ILE A 209 14.96 -11.22 1.02
CA ILE A 209 13.65 -10.86 1.54
C ILE A 209 13.81 -10.63 3.04
N ARG A 210 13.54 -9.40 3.50
CA ARG A 210 13.56 -9.09 4.93
C ARG A 210 12.54 -9.98 5.63
N VAL A 211 13.02 -10.87 6.46
CA VAL A 211 12.18 -11.71 7.31
C VAL A 211 11.99 -10.98 8.63
N GLU A 212 10.85 -10.32 8.79
CA GLU A 212 10.44 -9.82 10.09
C GLU A 212 9.70 -10.90 10.85
N GLU A 213 9.76 -10.82 12.18
CA GLU A 213 8.85 -11.63 13.00
C GLU A 213 7.40 -11.31 12.62
N TYR A 214 6.56 -12.33 12.49
CA TYR A 214 5.17 -12.20 12.06
C TYR A 214 4.44 -11.05 12.78
N GLY A 215 4.59 -10.93 14.10
CA GLY A 215 3.92 -9.91 14.88
C GLY A 215 4.31 -8.47 14.51
N GLN A 216 5.56 -8.25 14.13
CA GLN A 216 6.05 -6.95 13.67
C GLN A 216 5.59 -6.68 12.25
N ALA A 217 5.74 -7.63 11.33
CA ALA A 217 5.30 -7.51 9.95
C ALA A 217 3.78 -7.24 9.88
N ARG A 218 3.00 -7.94 10.69
CA ARG A 218 1.55 -7.75 10.75
C ARG A 218 1.16 -6.38 11.28
N GLN A 219 1.82 -5.87 12.33
CA GLN A 219 1.58 -4.52 12.85
C GLN A 219 1.96 -3.46 11.83
N ASN A 220 3.09 -3.65 11.17
CA ASN A 220 3.59 -2.75 10.14
C ASN A 220 2.62 -2.66 8.96
N PHE A 221 2.10 -3.81 8.50
CA PHE A 221 1.08 -3.86 7.44
C PHE A 221 -0.23 -3.16 7.85
N ALA A 222 -0.70 -3.37 9.08
CA ALA A 222 -1.91 -2.74 9.59
C ALA A 222 -1.76 -1.20 9.70
N ASN A 223 -0.59 -0.72 10.15
CA ASN A 223 -0.28 0.70 10.20
C ASN A 223 -0.23 1.31 8.80
N TRP A 224 0.47 0.64 7.85
CA TRP A 224 0.45 1.05 6.46
C TRP A 224 -0.98 1.16 5.92
N PHE A 225 -1.79 0.12 6.13
CA PHE A 225 -3.17 0.09 5.65
C PHE A 225 -3.99 1.29 6.16
N THR A 226 -3.90 1.61 7.44
CA THR A 226 -4.68 2.69 8.04
C THR A 226 -4.15 4.07 7.68
N TYR A 227 -2.82 4.28 7.66
CA TYR A 227 -2.20 5.60 7.68
C TYR A 227 -1.46 5.98 6.40
N HIS A 228 -1.14 5.03 5.51
CA HIS A 228 -0.22 5.28 4.39
C HIS A 228 -0.68 4.73 3.03
N ARG A 229 -1.79 4.01 2.93
CA ARG A 229 -2.17 3.34 1.68
C ARG A 229 -2.69 4.25 0.57
N ARG A 230 -3.01 5.52 0.87
CA ARG A 230 -3.55 6.50 -0.09
C ARG A 230 -2.57 7.65 -0.31
N ARG A 231 -2.64 8.30 -1.48
CA ARG A 231 -1.82 9.48 -1.78
C ARG A 231 -2.00 10.58 -0.73
N GLU A 232 -3.24 10.91 -0.37
CA GLU A 232 -3.54 11.90 0.65
C GLU A 232 -3.00 11.52 2.03
N TYR A 233 -2.95 10.24 2.36
CA TYR A 233 -2.45 9.77 3.65
C TYR A 233 -0.93 9.93 3.74
N VAL A 234 -0.21 9.64 2.65
CA VAL A 234 1.24 9.85 2.57
C VAL A 234 1.59 11.35 2.65
N ALA A 235 0.76 12.21 2.08
CA ALA A 235 0.98 13.67 2.13
C ALA A 235 0.72 14.28 3.53
N LYS A 236 -0.02 13.57 4.40
CA LYS A 236 -0.38 14.03 5.77
C LYS A 236 0.51 13.44 6.86
N GLY A 237 1.19 12.32 6.62
CA GLY A 237 2.11 11.66 7.55
C GLY A 237 3.51 12.17 7.40
#